data_6f02fb8f515059fbb154f4157331fc8e
#
_entry.id   6f02fb8f515059fbb154f4157331fc8e
#
_cell.length_a   1.000
_cell.length_b   1.000
_cell.length_c   1.000
_cell.angle_alpha   90.00
_cell.angle_beta   90.00
_cell.angle_gamma   90.00
#
_symmetry.space_group_name_H-M   'P 1'
#
loop_
_entity.id
_entity.type
_entity.pdbx_description
1 polymer ?
#
loop_
_entity_poly.entity_id
_entity_poly.type
_entity_poly.pdbx_seq_one_letter_code
_entity_poly.pdbx_strand_id
1 'polypeptide(L)'
;MKNKVFFNNSCNICKAEINHYKKYSNKDIEWVDVTNNKEAQQITSKSYEQLLRRMHVIQDGNLIEGAEVFLIIWKNIPKYNFLYKLFNNKPMFFLLKIFYEIAAYFLFLKNKHLLKK
;
A
#
# COMPACT_ATOMS: atom_id res chain seq x y z
N MET A 1 -7.81 4.41 16.02
CA MET A 1 -6.42 4.80 15.77
C MET A 1 -6.17 4.94 14.28
N LYS A 2 -5.26 5.83 13.90
CA LYS A 2 -4.97 6.04 12.48
C LYS A 2 -4.13 4.91 11.92
N ASN A 3 -4.45 4.51 10.70
CA ASN A 3 -3.63 3.59 9.93
C ASN A 3 -2.65 4.42 9.10
N LYS A 4 -1.37 4.09 9.16
CA LYS A 4 -0.35 4.77 8.34
C LYS A 4 -0.09 3.91 7.12
N VAL A 5 -0.47 4.40 5.93
CA VAL A 5 -0.26 3.71 4.68
C VAL A 5 0.95 4.30 3.96
N PHE A 6 1.93 3.45 3.69
CA PHE A 6 3.18 3.87 3.04
C PHE A 6 3.09 3.57 1.54
N PHE A 7 3.27 4.59 0.72
CA PHE A 7 3.12 4.47 -0.72
C PHE A 7 4.25 5.18 -1.46
N ASN A 8 4.43 4.83 -2.74
CA ASN A 8 5.48 5.42 -3.57
C ASN A 8 4.90 6.53 -4.45
N ASN A 9 5.13 7.78 -4.08
CA ASN A 9 4.62 8.94 -4.82
C ASN A 9 5.41 9.22 -6.12
N SER A 10 6.56 8.57 -6.29
CA SER A 10 7.37 8.73 -7.51
C SER A 10 6.85 7.87 -8.66
N CYS A 11 6.02 6.89 -8.37
CA CYS A 11 5.42 6.01 -9.38
C CYS A 11 4.12 6.64 -9.86
N ASN A 12 4.00 6.92 -11.17
CA ASN A 12 2.82 7.58 -11.71
C ASN A 12 1.54 6.75 -11.47
N ILE A 13 1.64 5.44 -11.65
CA ILE A 13 0.49 4.54 -11.44
C ILE A 13 0.10 4.51 -9.96
N CYS A 14 1.09 4.35 -9.09
CA CYS A 14 0.85 4.32 -7.64
C CYS A 14 0.28 5.64 -7.15
N LYS A 15 0.83 6.75 -7.66
CA LYS A 15 0.37 8.08 -7.28
C LYS A 15 -1.09 8.31 -7.68
N ALA A 16 -1.45 7.91 -8.89
CA ALA A 16 -2.81 8.08 -9.39
C ALA A 16 -3.81 7.28 -8.53
N GLU A 17 -3.46 6.05 -8.20
CA GLU A 17 -4.32 5.21 -7.36
C GLU A 17 -4.50 5.79 -5.97
N ILE A 18 -3.40 6.21 -5.34
CA ILE A 18 -3.45 6.77 -4.00
C ILE A 18 -4.21 8.10 -3.97
N ASN A 19 -4.01 8.94 -4.97
CA ASN A 19 -4.76 10.21 -5.06
C ASN A 19 -6.26 9.95 -5.19
N HIS A 20 -6.62 8.88 -5.90
CA HIS A 20 -8.02 8.49 -6.00
C HIS A 20 -8.57 8.08 -4.64
N TYR A 21 -7.82 7.26 -3.90
CA TYR A 21 -8.23 6.84 -2.56
C TYR A 21 -8.33 8.02 -1.59
N LYS A 22 -7.41 8.98 -1.69
CA LYS A 22 -7.42 10.15 -0.81
C LYS A 22 -8.72 10.94 -0.90
N LYS A 23 -9.35 10.97 -2.08
CA LYS A 23 -10.61 11.69 -2.26
C LYS A 23 -11.73 11.10 -1.41
N TYR A 24 -11.68 9.81 -1.14
CA TYR A 24 -12.75 9.09 -0.46
C TYR A 24 -12.36 8.59 0.92
N SER A 25 -11.11 8.80 1.33
CA SER A 25 -10.67 8.35 2.64
C SER A 25 -11.15 9.28 3.75
N ASN A 26 -11.25 8.70 4.94
CA ASN A 26 -11.59 9.47 6.12
C ASN A 26 -10.33 9.79 6.91
N LYS A 27 -10.51 10.31 8.14
CA LYS A 27 -9.39 10.72 9.00
C LYS A 27 -8.61 9.54 9.58
N ASP A 28 -9.09 8.32 9.38
CA ASP A 28 -8.46 7.14 9.96
C ASP A 28 -7.26 6.64 9.17
N ILE A 29 -7.00 7.23 8.00
CA ILE A 29 -5.85 6.85 7.17
C ILE A 29 -4.90 8.04 7.04
N GLU A 30 -3.65 7.83 7.42
CA GLU A 30 -2.58 8.77 7.18
C GLU A 30 -1.72 8.24 6.04
N TRP A 31 -1.56 9.03 4.98
CA TRP A 31 -0.83 8.61 3.79
C TRP A 31 0.62 9.11 3.88
N VAL A 32 1.58 8.21 3.79
CA VAL A 32 3.00 8.53 3.93
C VAL A 32 3.74 8.17 2.65
N ASP A 33 4.36 9.18 2.03
CA ASP A 33 5.20 8.98 0.83
C ASP A 33 6.56 8.43 1.25
N VAL A 34 6.96 7.30 0.68
CA VAL A 34 8.24 6.66 1.02
C VAL A 34 9.41 7.17 0.19
N THR A 35 9.16 8.02 -0.80
CA THR A 35 10.21 8.52 -1.70
C THR A 35 11.24 9.32 -0.93
N ASN A 36 12.49 8.81 -0.86
CA ASN A 36 13.59 9.45 -0.13
C ASN A 36 13.21 9.78 1.32
N ASN A 37 12.42 8.93 1.95
CA ASN A 37 11.91 9.17 3.30
C ASN A 37 12.60 8.23 4.29
N LYS A 38 13.67 8.71 4.92
CA LYS A 38 14.43 7.91 5.89
C LYS A 38 13.62 7.64 7.14
N GLU A 39 12.74 8.55 7.52
CA GLU A 39 11.88 8.35 8.68
C GLU A 39 10.95 7.16 8.48
N ALA A 40 10.38 7.04 7.27
CA ALA A 40 9.53 5.90 6.94
C ALA A 40 10.33 4.58 7.03
N GLN A 41 11.58 4.60 6.58
CA GLN A 41 12.44 3.43 6.67
C GLN A 41 12.71 3.05 8.13
N GLN A 42 12.91 4.02 9.00
CA GLN A 42 13.12 3.78 10.42
C GLN A 42 11.87 3.25 11.11
N ILE A 43 10.73 3.86 10.82
CA ILE A 43 9.46 3.47 11.45
C ILE A 43 9.07 2.04 11.07
N THR A 44 9.27 1.67 9.81
CA THR A 44 8.88 0.34 9.32
C THR A 44 9.97 -0.71 9.51
N SER A 45 11.20 -0.30 9.78
CA SER A 45 12.39 -1.16 9.81
C SER A 45 12.61 -1.85 8.46
N LYS A 46 12.19 -1.20 7.38
CA LYS A 46 12.32 -1.69 6.02
C LYS A 46 13.23 -0.79 5.21
N SER A 47 13.97 -1.38 4.25
CA SER A 47 14.81 -0.61 3.35
C SER A 47 13.94 0.12 2.32
N TYR A 48 14.53 1.11 1.64
CA TYR A 48 13.83 1.81 0.57
C TYR A 48 13.37 0.83 -0.52
N GLU A 49 14.23 -0.14 -0.87
CA GLU A 49 13.86 -1.17 -1.85
C GLU A 49 12.64 -1.96 -1.42
N GLN A 50 12.59 -2.38 -0.16
CA GLN A 50 11.45 -3.13 0.35
C GLN A 50 10.17 -2.31 0.32
N LEU A 51 10.26 -1.01 0.64
CA LEU A 51 9.10 -0.12 0.61
C LEU A 51 8.62 0.13 -0.82
N LEU A 52 9.54 0.12 -1.81
CA LEU A 52 9.16 0.26 -3.22
C LEU A 52 8.49 -0.99 -3.77
N ARG A 53 8.87 -2.16 -3.27
CA ARG A 53 8.36 -3.42 -3.81
C ARG A 53 6.91 -3.71 -3.42
N ARG A 54 6.49 -3.28 -2.25
CA ARG A 54 5.15 -3.57 -1.73
C ARG A 54 4.61 -2.40 -0.96
N MET A 55 3.29 -2.30 -0.91
CA MET A 55 2.66 -1.34 -0.02
C MET A 55 2.72 -1.85 1.41
N HIS A 56 2.81 -0.93 2.35
CA HIS A 56 2.88 -1.24 3.77
C HIS A 56 1.87 -0.39 4.53
N VAL A 57 1.38 -0.92 5.64
CA VAL A 57 0.54 -0.15 6.55
C VAL A 57 0.90 -0.52 7.98
N ILE A 58 0.87 0.48 8.86
CA ILE A 58 0.96 0.23 10.30
C ILE A 58 -0.42 0.41 10.87
N GLN A 59 -0.98 -0.66 11.43
CA GLN A 59 -2.29 -0.66 12.04
C GLN A 59 -2.15 -1.16 13.48
N ASP A 60 -2.52 -0.31 14.43
CA ASP A 60 -2.44 -0.64 15.87
C ASP A 60 -1.06 -1.16 16.28
N GLY A 61 -0.01 -0.52 15.73
CA GLY A 61 1.37 -0.89 16.04
C GLY A 61 1.90 -2.08 15.26
N ASN A 62 1.09 -2.70 14.42
CA ASN A 62 1.48 -3.86 13.63
C ASN A 62 1.76 -3.47 12.19
N LEU A 63 2.91 -3.89 11.67
CA LEU A 63 3.28 -3.66 10.28
C LEU A 63 2.70 -4.76 9.40
N ILE A 64 1.94 -4.36 8.39
CA ILE A 64 1.28 -5.26 7.45
C ILE A 64 1.76 -4.87 6.04
N GLU A 65 2.04 -5.86 5.21
CA GLU A 65 2.49 -5.60 3.84
C GLU A 65 1.77 -6.48 2.84
N GLY A 66 1.78 -6.06 1.58
CA GLY A 66 1.24 -6.83 0.48
C GLY A 66 -0.24 -6.60 0.26
N ALA A 67 -0.91 -7.64 -0.24
CA ALA A 67 -2.32 -7.54 -0.63
C ALA A 67 -3.26 -7.21 0.52
N GLU A 68 -2.89 -7.58 1.74
CA GLU A 68 -3.70 -7.30 2.91
C GLU A 68 -3.88 -5.80 3.16
N VAL A 69 -2.92 -4.99 2.69
CA VAL A 69 -3.01 -3.53 2.79
C VAL A 69 -4.27 -3.01 2.08
N PHE A 70 -4.58 -3.59 0.92
CA PHE A 70 -5.77 -3.18 0.17
C PHE A 70 -7.06 -3.48 0.94
N LEU A 71 -7.11 -4.61 1.63
CA LEU A 71 -8.28 -4.91 2.46
C LEU A 71 -8.48 -3.88 3.55
N ILE A 72 -7.39 -3.43 4.16
CA ILE A 72 -7.46 -2.41 5.20
C ILE A 72 -7.93 -1.08 4.60
N ILE A 73 -7.40 -0.69 3.45
CA ILE A 73 -7.81 0.55 2.78
C ILE A 73 -9.29 0.49 2.43
N TRP A 74 -9.73 -0.60 1.80
CA TRP A 74 -11.12 -0.74 1.35
C TRP A 74 -12.10 -0.79 2.52
N LYS A 75 -11.67 -1.40 3.64
CA LYS A 75 -12.50 -1.43 4.84
C LYS A 75 -12.77 -0.03 5.39
N ASN A 76 -11.79 0.86 5.27
CA ASN A 76 -11.87 2.20 5.85
C ASN A 76 -12.42 3.26 4.88
N ILE A 77 -12.72 2.89 3.64
CA ILE A 77 -13.31 3.80 2.65
C ILE A 77 -14.69 3.27 2.30
N PRO A 78 -15.78 3.95 2.72
CA PRO A 78 -17.14 3.44 2.49
C PRO A 78 -17.43 3.08 1.03
N LYS A 79 -16.92 3.88 0.08
CA LYS A 79 -17.13 3.61 -1.34
C LYS A 79 -16.58 2.25 -1.79
N TYR A 80 -15.53 1.78 -1.14
CA TYR A 80 -14.87 0.53 -1.52
C TYR A 80 -15.16 -0.63 -0.57
N ASN A 81 -16.12 -0.47 0.33
CA ASN A 81 -16.48 -1.54 1.26
C ASN A 81 -16.95 -2.80 0.54
N PHE A 82 -17.55 -2.67 -0.66
CA PHE A 82 -17.95 -3.84 -1.41
C PHE A 82 -16.76 -4.69 -1.83
N LEU A 83 -15.62 -4.06 -2.12
CA LEU A 83 -14.39 -4.79 -2.45
C LEU A 83 -13.85 -5.52 -1.23
N TYR A 84 -13.91 -4.87 -0.06
CA TYR A 84 -13.50 -5.52 1.17
C TYR A 84 -14.33 -6.78 1.42
N LYS A 85 -15.65 -6.67 1.28
CA LYS A 85 -16.54 -7.81 1.51
C LYS A 85 -16.31 -8.92 0.49
N LEU A 86 -16.03 -8.55 -0.77
CA LEU A 86 -15.77 -9.52 -1.83
C LEU A 86 -14.50 -10.33 -1.57
N PHE A 87 -13.43 -9.66 -1.15
CA PHE A 87 -12.13 -10.30 -1.00
C PHE A 87 -11.81 -10.72 0.43
N ASN A 88 -12.70 -10.49 1.38
CA ASN A 88 -12.45 -10.86 2.78
C ASN A 88 -12.87 -12.30 3.04
N ASN A 89 -12.37 -13.23 2.22
CA ASN A 89 -12.55 -14.66 2.40
C ASN A 89 -11.34 -15.36 1.77
N LYS A 90 -11.06 -16.60 2.22
CA LYS A 90 -9.81 -17.28 1.84
C LYS A 90 -9.60 -17.44 0.34
N PRO A 91 -10.54 -17.98 -0.45
CA PRO A 91 -10.28 -18.19 -1.87
C PRO A 91 -10.13 -16.89 -2.66
N MET A 92 -10.96 -15.89 -2.36
CA MET A 92 -10.87 -14.61 -3.08
C MET A 92 -9.63 -13.83 -2.66
N PHE A 93 -9.27 -13.88 -1.39
CA PHE A 93 -8.05 -13.22 -0.94
C PHE A 93 -6.82 -13.85 -1.57
N PHE A 94 -6.82 -15.17 -1.76
CA PHE A 94 -5.71 -15.86 -2.41
C PHE A 94 -5.53 -15.35 -3.84
N LEU A 95 -6.62 -15.17 -4.59
CA LEU A 95 -6.56 -14.61 -5.94
C LEU A 95 -6.05 -13.17 -5.91
N LEU A 96 -6.53 -12.36 -4.99
CA LEU A 96 -6.07 -10.98 -4.85
C LEU A 96 -4.56 -10.95 -4.56
N LYS A 97 -4.09 -11.83 -3.69
CA LYS A 97 -2.68 -11.92 -3.35
C LYS A 97 -1.82 -12.24 -4.55
N ILE A 98 -2.27 -13.17 -5.39
CA ILE A 98 -1.54 -13.52 -6.61
C ILE A 98 -1.47 -12.33 -7.56
N PHE A 99 -2.60 -11.68 -7.82
CA PHE A 99 -2.63 -10.50 -8.68
C PHE A 99 -1.76 -9.38 -8.12
N TYR A 100 -1.83 -9.16 -6.83
CA TYR A 100 -1.02 -8.11 -6.20
C TYR A 100 0.48 -8.39 -6.36
N GLU A 101 0.91 -9.63 -6.13
CA GLU A 101 2.33 -9.96 -6.24
C GLU A 101 2.84 -9.81 -7.67
N ILE A 102 2.03 -10.18 -8.66
CA ILE A 102 2.40 -10.00 -10.06
C ILE A 102 2.49 -8.51 -10.39
N ALA A 103 1.49 -7.73 -10.01
CA ALA A 103 1.48 -6.29 -10.26
C ALA A 103 2.63 -5.59 -9.55
N ALA A 104 2.89 -5.96 -8.30
CA ALA A 104 3.97 -5.36 -7.51
C ALA A 104 5.32 -5.64 -8.15
N TYR A 105 5.53 -6.85 -8.66
CA TYR A 105 6.77 -7.21 -9.32
C TYR A 105 6.99 -6.35 -10.58
N PHE A 106 5.96 -6.23 -11.43
CA PHE A 106 6.08 -5.40 -12.64
C PHE A 106 6.30 -3.93 -12.30
N LEU A 107 5.60 -3.41 -11.31
CA LEU A 107 5.79 -2.02 -10.89
C LEU A 107 7.18 -1.80 -10.31
N PHE A 108 7.68 -2.77 -9.55
CA PHE A 108 9.04 -2.67 -9.02
C PHE A 108 10.07 -2.63 -10.14
N LEU A 109 9.94 -3.49 -11.16
CA LEU A 109 10.85 -3.48 -12.30
C LEU A 109 10.81 -2.14 -13.03
N LYS A 110 9.62 -1.57 -13.20
CA LYS A 110 9.45 -0.29 -13.85
C LYS A 110 10.11 0.85 -13.05
N ASN A 111 10.07 0.76 -11.72
CA ASN A 111 10.52 1.84 -10.84
C ASN A 111 11.89 1.59 -10.20
N LYS A 112 12.55 0.48 -10.52
CA LYS A 112 13.84 0.17 -9.88
C LYS A 112 14.93 1.18 -10.18
N HIS A 113 14.77 1.97 -11.25
CA HIS A 113 15.71 3.04 -11.55
C HIS A 113 15.83 4.05 -10.40
N LEU A 114 14.81 4.13 -9.56
CA LEU A 114 14.83 5.02 -8.39
C LEU A 114 15.88 4.59 -7.36
N LEU A 115 16.31 3.33 -7.41
CA LEU A 115 17.32 2.80 -6.51
C LEU A 115 18.73 3.13 -6.93
N LYS A 116 18.92 3.61 -8.17
CA LYS A 116 20.25 3.87 -8.74
C LYS A 116 20.76 5.29 -8.50
N LYS A 117 20.13 6.03 -7.68
CA LYS A 117 20.55 7.42 -7.40
C LYS A 117 21.75 7.49 -6.49
#